data_43dc38a874e62919d3376a73428db59f
#
_entry.id   43dc38a874e62919d3376a73428db59f
#
_cell.length_a   1.000
_cell.length_b   1.000
_cell.length_c   1.000
_cell.angle_alpha   90.00
_cell.angle_beta   90.00
_cell.angle_gamma   90.00
#
_symmetry.space_group_name_H-M   'P 1'
#
loop_
_entity.id
_entity.type
_entity.pdbx_description
1 polymer ?
#
loop_
_entity_poly.entity_id
_entity_poly.type
_entity_poly.pdbx_seq_one_letter_code
_entity_poly.pdbx_strand_id
1 'polypeptide(L)'
;MRYSINKSYLFLVMCFLSLTCNAQQGNLWNTEHYRDRMAEFAKMRSIDASDIVMLGNSLTEFGGDWSKRLGIKHVRNRGIMGDNVDGVLNRLDDILAKKPKAIVLMIGINDLSQDQTAEQVFVKYQRLIDKIWSHAADTKLYVQSLLPFNESFGRWKTLQGKSEEVVTLNKKVRNYCEKNHITYINLYNDFIYHGTNELRDSLTLDGLHLSPLGYKLWCFRIKRALKGM
;
A
#
# COMPACT_ATOMS: atom_id res chain seq x y z
N MET A 1 -34.71 43.67 -51.02
CA MET A 1 -33.34 43.42 -50.56
C MET A 1 -33.38 42.34 -49.44
N ARG A 2 -32.96 41.13 -49.78
CA ARG A 2 -32.87 40.01 -48.81
C ARG A 2 -31.44 39.97 -48.32
N TYR A 3 -31.23 40.16 -47.02
CA TYR A 3 -29.94 39.95 -46.41
C TYR A 3 -29.79 38.47 -46.00
N SER A 4 -28.82 37.82 -46.62
CA SER A 4 -28.39 36.46 -46.30
C SER A 4 -27.47 36.53 -45.09
N ILE A 5 -27.91 35.95 -43.97
CA ILE A 5 -27.08 35.79 -42.77
C ILE A 5 -26.26 34.53 -42.93
N ASN A 6 -24.95 34.70 -42.96
CA ASN A 6 -23.95 33.68 -43.18
C ASN A 6 -23.88 32.71 -41.98
N LYS A 7 -24.19 31.42 -42.21
CA LYS A 7 -24.27 30.33 -41.22
C LYS A 7 -22.90 29.81 -40.73
N SER A 8 -21.84 30.58 -40.89
CA SER A 8 -20.46 30.07 -40.63
C SER A 8 -19.88 30.48 -39.28
N TYR A 9 -20.61 31.12 -38.38
CA TYR A 9 -20.08 31.55 -37.06
C TYR A 9 -20.61 30.80 -35.84
N LEU A 10 -21.36 29.70 -36.04
CA LEU A 10 -21.98 28.96 -34.92
C LEU A 10 -21.26 27.63 -34.61
N PHE A 11 -20.08 27.40 -35.13
CA PHE A 11 -19.33 26.12 -34.92
C PHE A 11 -18.02 26.26 -34.14
N LEU A 12 -17.73 27.41 -33.56
CA LEU A 12 -16.44 27.66 -32.88
C LEU A 12 -16.54 27.97 -31.37
N VAL A 13 -17.66 27.72 -30.71
CA VAL A 13 -17.81 27.99 -29.27
C VAL A 13 -18.13 26.73 -28.45
N MET A 14 -18.15 25.55 -29.07
CA MET A 14 -18.50 24.29 -28.35
C MET A 14 -17.31 23.35 -28.09
N CYS A 15 -16.06 23.80 -28.21
CA CYS A 15 -14.88 22.95 -27.98
C CYS A 15 -13.97 23.39 -26.83
N PHE A 16 -14.44 24.20 -25.86
CA PHE A 16 -13.60 24.65 -24.73
C PHE A 16 -14.26 24.51 -23.35
N LEU A 17 -15.01 23.43 -23.11
CA LEU A 17 -15.53 23.12 -21.76
C LEU A 17 -15.40 21.62 -21.42
N SER A 18 -14.25 21.03 -21.76
CA SER A 18 -13.88 19.70 -21.26
C SER A 18 -12.44 19.72 -20.75
N LEU A 19 -12.13 20.69 -19.91
CA LEU A 19 -10.86 20.72 -19.19
C LEU A 19 -11.11 21.07 -17.73
N THR A 20 -10.53 20.22 -16.89
CA THR A 20 -10.34 20.41 -15.44
C THR A 20 -11.52 20.02 -14.56
N CYS A 21 -11.90 18.75 -14.57
CA CYS A 21 -12.22 18.08 -13.32
C CYS A 21 -11.00 17.23 -12.89
N ASN A 22 -9.84 17.84 -12.80
CA ASN A 22 -8.82 17.44 -11.86
C ASN A 22 -9.30 17.94 -10.50
N ALA A 23 -10.27 17.21 -9.91
CA ALA A 23 -10.49 17.34 -8.49
C ALA A 23 -9.13 17.14 -7.84
N GLN A 24 -8.63 18.16 -7.14
CA GLN A 24 -7.62 18.04 -6.12
C GLN A 24 -8.04 16.86 -5.23
N GLN A 25 -7.57 15.65 -5.54
CA GLN A 25 -7.47 14.61 -4.54
C GLN A 25 -6.46 15.17 -3.54
N GLY A 26 -6.97 15.87 -2.53
CA GLY A 26 -6.17 16.37 -1.44
C GLY A 26 -5.31 15.20 -0.93
N ASN A 27 -4.17 15.49 -0.38
CA ASN A 27 -3.24 14.52 0.18
C ASN A 27 -3.93 13.74 1.32
N LEU A 28 -4.80 12.78 0.97
CA LEU A 28 -5.65 12.02 1.90
C LEU A 28 -4.85 11.26 2.96
N TRP A 29 -3.55 11.04 2.71
CA TRP A 29 -2.61 10.46 3.66
C TRP A 29 -2.08 11.48 4.69
N ASN A 30 -2.07 12.79 4.42
CA ASN A 30 -1.49 13.82 5.30
C ASN A 30 -2.41 14.19 6.47
N THR A 31 -2.73 13.21 7.29
CA THR A 31 -3.53 13.35 8.50
C THR A 31 -2.69 13.85 9.68
N GLU A 32 -3.34 14.27 10.78
CA GLU A 32 -2.67 14.56 12.04
C GLU A 32 -1.86 13.36 12.51
N HIS A 33 -2.47 12.17 12.53
CA HIS A 33 -1.80 10.92 12.89
C HIS A 33 -0.54 10.65 12.06
N TYR A 34 -0.60 10.91 10.74
CA TYR A 34 0.59 10.78 9.88
C TYR A 34 1.73 11.69 10.35
N ARG A 35 1.42 12.96 10.63
CA ARG A 35 2.44 13.93 11.10
C ARG A 35 3.02 13.54 12.46
N ASP A 36 2.17 13.08 13.39
CA ASP A 36 2.60 12.60 14.70
C ASP A 36 3.53 11.40 14.60
N ARG A 37 3.17 10.43 13.76
CA ARG A 37 4.02 9.25 13.50
C ARG A 37 5.36 9.64 12.86
N MET A 38 5.38 10.59 11.95
CA MET A 38 6.64 11.11 11.38
C MET A 38 7.50 11.78 12.45
N ALA A 39 6.89 12.56 13.35
CA ALA A 39 7.58 13.16 14.48
C ALA A 39 8.14 12.11 15.48
N GLU A 40 7.41 11.02 15.72
CA GLU A 40 7.90 9.88 16.50
C GLU A 40 9.09 9.20 15.81
N PHE A 41 9.02 8.95 14.50
CA PHE A 41 10.12 8.33 13.75
C PHE A 41 11.40 9.17 13.81
N ALA A 42 11.28 10.50 13.80
CA ALA A 42 12.41 11.41 13.94
C ALA A 42 13.09 11.33 15.32
N LYS A 43 12.34 10.97 16.37
CA LYS A 43 12.86 10.80 17.74
C LYS A 43 13.46 9.40 17.98
N MET A 44 13.12 8.42 17.14
CA MET A 44 13.66 7.06 17.29
C MET A 44 15.13 7.00 16.86
N ARG A 45 15.81 5.92 17.27
CA ARG A 45 17.13 5.61 16.69
C ARG A 45 17.03 5.61 15.17
N SER A 46 17.96 6.29 14.52
CA SER A 46 18.04 6.32 13.05
C SER A 46 18.09 4.88 12.49
N ILE A 47 17.47 4.68 11.34
CA ILE A 47 17.62 3.45 10.55
C ILE A 47 19.09 3.37 10.10
N ASP A 48 19.62 2.15 10.00
CA ASP A 48 20.94 1.88 9.45
C ASP A 48 20.95 0.58 8.62
N ALA A 49 22.13 0.22 8.08
CA ALA A 49 22.30 -0.93 7.21
C ALA A 49 22.08 -2.30 7.88
N SER A 50 21.90 -2.36 9.20
CA SER A 50 21.53 -3.58 9.92
C SER A 50 20.02 -3.77 10.05
N ASP A 51 19.24 -2.72 9.81
CA ASP A 51 17.80 -2.72 10.04
C ASP A 51 16.99 -3.35 8.89
N ILE A 52 15.93 -4.06 9.26
CA ILE A 52 14.85 -4.49 8.39
C ILE A 52 13.69 -3.54 8.62
N VAL A 53 13.18 -2.91 7.58
CA VAL A 53 12.08 -1.94 7.67
C VAL A 53 10.77 -2.60 7.26
N MET A 54 9.84 -2.73 8.21
CA MET A 54 8.44 -3.07 7.94
C MET A 54 7.73 -1.78 7.49
N LEU A 55 7.43 -1.65 6.21
CA LEU A 55 6.89 -0.44 5.58
C LEU A 55 5.45 -0.65 5.14
N GLY A 56 4.53 0.21 5.58
CA GLY A 56 3.11 0.08 5.23
C GLY A 56 2.18 0.99 6.01
N ASN A 57 0.93 0.56 6.14
CA ASN A 57 -0.17 1.30 6.77
C ASN A 57 -0.48 0.83 8.21
N SER A 58 -1.77 0.93 8.62
CA SER A 58 -2.25 0.50 9.94
C SER A 58 -1.95 -0.97 10.24
N LEU A 59 -2.05 -1.86 9.26
CA LEU A 59 -1.72 -3.27 9.46
C LEU A 59 -0.26 -3.44 9.91
N THR A 60 0.65 -2.68 9.32
CA THR A 60 2.06 -2.68 9.71
C THR A 60 2.27 -1.97 11.05
N GLU A 61 1.62 -0.81 11.27
CA GLU A 61 1.72 -0.05 12.51
C GLU A 61 1.27 -0.87 13.72
N PHE A 62 0.09 -1.48 13.64
CA PHE A 62 -0.50 -2.26 14.73
C PHE A 62 0.23 -3.59 14.99
N GLY A 63 1.16 -3.97 14.13
CA GLY A 63 2.13 -5.02 14.42
C GLY A 63 3.02 -4.70 15.63
N GLY A 64 3.12 -3.43 16.04
CA GLY A 64 3.86 -2.99 17.22
C GLY A 64 5.36 -3.31 17.14
N ASP A 65 5.90 -4.01 18.11
CA ASP A 65 7.32 -4.44 18.11
C ASP A 65 7.53 -5.66 17.20
N TRP A 66 7.91 -5.38 15.95
CA TRP A 66 8.21 -6.40 14.96
C TRP A 66 9.45 -7.23 15.29
N SER A 67 10.45 -6.66 16.01
CA SER A 67 11.60 -7.43 16.45
C SER A 67 11.18 -8.54 17.40
N LYS A 68 10.34 -8.22 18.37
CA LYS A 68 9.79 -9.19 19.34
C LYS A 68 8.91 -10.23 18.62
N ARG A 69 8.01 -9.77 17.73
CA ARG A 69 7.09 -10.68 16.99
C ARG A 69 7.83 -11.66 16.09
N LEU A 70 8.83 -11.19 15.38
CA LEU A 70 9.60 -12.01 14.46
C LEU A 70 10.73 -12.79 15.16
N GLY A 71 11.14 -12.40 16.38
CA GLY A 71 12.34 -12.95 17.03
C GLY A 71 13.61 -12.64 16.24
N ILE A 72 13.60 -11.52 15.51
CA ILE A 72 14.70 -11.02 14.69
C ILE A 72 15.07 -9.63 15.23
N LYS A 73 16.36 -9.40 15.53
CA LYS A 73 16.83 -8.08 15.98
C LYS A 73 16.76 -7.06 14.84
N HIS A 74 16.66 -5.79 15.19
CA HIS A 74 16.74 -4.66 14.25
C HIS A 74 15.61 -4.63 13.21
N VAL A 75 14.39 -5.00 13.58
CA VAL A 75 13.21 -4.82 12.73
C VAL A 75 12.48 -3.54 13.13
N ARG A 76 12.39 -2.61 12.19
CA ARG A 76 11.80 -1.27 12.40
C ARG A 76 10.38 -1.20 11.90
N ASN A 77 9.46 -0.82 12.77
CA ASN A 77 8.10 -0.51 12.36
C ASN A 77 8.06 0.89 11.71
N ARG A 78 7.71 0.93 10.44
CA ARG A 78 7.44 2.15 9.67
C ARG A 78 6.04 2.08 9.05
N GLY A 79 5.08 1.56 9.82
CA GLY A 79 3.65 1.63 9.54
C GLY A 79 3.05 2.95 10.00
N ILE A 80 2.09 3.48 9.22
CA ILE A 80 1.28 4.64 9.58
C ILE A 80 -0.19 4.34 9.25
N MET A 81 -1.08 4.41 10.23
CA MET A 81 -2.52 4.20 10.03
C MET A 81 -3.07 5.19 9.01
N GLY A 82 -3.89 4.69 8.07
CA GLY A 82 -4.47 5.50 7.01
C GLY A 82 -3.53 5.78 5.84
N ASP A 83 -2.24 5.41 5.92
CA ASP A 83 -1.27 5.64 4.85
C ASP A 83 -1.63 4.89 3.58
N ASN A 84 -1.37 5.51 2.44
CA ASN A 84 -1.55 4.98 1.09
C ASN A 84 -0.22 5.01 0.32
N VAL A 85 -0.24 4.62 -0.95
CA VAL A 85 0.99 4.55 -1.76
C VAL A 85 1.67 5.93 -1.86
N ASP A 86 0.90 7.00 -2.03
CA ASP A 86 1.44 8.36 -2.15
C ASP A 86 2.08 8.83 -0.82
N GLY A 87 1.48 8.50 0.33
CA GLY A 87 2.05 8.82 1.63
C GLY A 87 3.35 8.07 1.90
N VAL A 88 3.44 6.80 1.50
CA VAL A 88 4.71 6.06 1.57
C VAL A 88 5.77 6.70 0.66
N LEU A 89 5.40 7.07 -0.58
CA LEU A 89 6.30 7.76 -1.51
C LEU A 89 6.85 9.07 -0.93
N ASN A 90 5.99 9.84 -0.21
CA ASN A 90 6.38 11.10 0.41
C ASN A 90 7.47 10.97 1.49
N ARG A 91 7.52 9.85 2.22
CA ARG A 91 8.48 9.60 3.31
C ARG A 91 9.58 8.59 2.97
N LEU A 92 9.63 8.14 1.74
CA LEU A 92 10.52 7.07 1.33
C LEU A 92 11.99 7.49 1.31
N ASP A 93 12.28 8.73 0.90
CA ASP A 93 13.66 9.23 0.75
C ASP A 93 14.47 9.15 2.06
N ASP A 94 13.84 9.46 3.19
CA ASP A 94 14.48 9.36 4.50
C ASP A 94 14.86 7.90 4.85
N ILE A 95 14.07 6.94 4.39
CA ILE A 95 14.34 5.51 4.60
C ILE A 95 15.47 5.05 3.68
N LEU A 96 15.40 5.40 2.38
CA LEU A 96 16.38 4.97 1.38
C LEU A 96 17.77 5.56 1.63
N ALA A 97 17.86 6.81 2.08
CA ALA A 97 19.11 7.47 2.44
C ALA A 97 19.90 6.71 3.53
N LYS A 98 19.22 5.89 4.33
CA LYS A 98 19.81 5.08 5.41
C LYS A 98 20.25 3.69 4.97
N LYS A 99 19.94 3.29 3.73
CA LYS A 99 20.31 2.00 3.12
C LYS A 99 20.04 0.81 4.04
N PRO A 100 18.78 0.59 4.48
CA PRO A 100 18.49 -0.53 5.37
C PRO A 100 18.83 -1.86 4.71
N LYS A 101 19.08 -2.89 5.52
CA LYS A 101 19.35 -4.25 5.03
C LYS A 101 18.23 -4.79 4.16
N ALA A 102 16.98 -4.51 4.55
CA ALA A 102 15.81 -4.91 3.78
C ALA A 102 14.61 -3.98 4.03
N ILE A 103 13.73 -3.92 3.04
CA ILE A 103 12.39 -3.33 3.15
C ILE A 103 11.37 -4.44 2.90
N VAL A 104 10.39 -4.57 3.82
CA VAL A 104 9.27 -5.50 3.73
C VAL A 104 8.00 -4.65 3.58
N LEU A 105 7.49 -4.54 2.36
CA LEU A 105 6.47 -3.58 1.94
C LEU A 105 5.08 -4.22 1.86
N MET A 106 4.07 -3.59 2.47
CA MET A 106 2.65 -3.84 2.24
C MET A 106 1.88 -2.52 2.27
N ILE A 107 1.29 -2.09 1.16
CA ILE A 107 0.52 -0.84 1.03
C ILE A 107 -0.51 -0.98 -0.10
N GLY A 108 -1.57 -0.16 -0.12
CA GLY A 108 -2.53 -0.08 -1.24
C GLY A 108 -3.99 -0.29 -0.86
N ILE A 109 -4.31 -0.88 0.31
CA ILE A 109 -5.70 -1.10 0.71
C ILE A 109 -6.45 0.23 0.96
N ASN A 110 -5.75 1.25 1.47
CA ASN A 110 -6.35 2.57 1.69
C ASN A 110 -6.56 3.32 0.38
N ASP A 111 -5.73 3.11 -0.63
CA ASP A 111 -5.95 3.62 -1.98
C ASP A 111 -7.26 3.06 -2.56
N LEU A 112 -7.47 1.75 -2.45
CA LEU A 112 -8.72 1.10 -2.88
C LEU A 112 -9.92 1.62 -2.08
N SER A 113 -9.78 1.85 -0.77
CA SER A 113 -10.85 2.42 0.07
C SER A 113 -11.18 3.87 -0.29
N GLN A 114 -10.30 4.57 -0.99
CA GLN A 114 -10.46 5.92 -1.51
C GLN A 114 -10.94 5.94 -2.98
N ASP A 115 -11.67 4.91 -3.39
CA ASP A 115 -12.28 4.75 -4.71
C ASP A 115 -11.32 4.67 -5.91
N GLN A 116 -10.03 4.39 -5.66
CA GLN A 116 -9.11 4.09 -6.73
C GLN A 116 -9.28 2.64 -7.20
N THR A 117 -9.16 2.41 -8.50
CA THR A 117 -9.14 1.06 -9.08
C THR A 117 -7.79 0.37 -8.88
N ALA A 118 -7.76 -0.96 -8.96
CA ALA A 118 -6.50 -1.72 -8.91
C ALA A 118 -5.48 -1.23 -9.94
N GLU A 119 -5.93 -0.79 -11.13
CA GLU A 119 -5.05 -0.23 -12.16
C GLU A 119 -4.39 1.07 -11.71
N GLN A 120 -5.17 2.00 -11.19
CA GLN A 120 -4.67 3.28 -10.70
C GLN A 120 -3.67 3.10 -9.55
N VAL A 121 -4.00 2.22 -8.60
CA VAL A 121 -3.10 1.89 -7.48
C VAL A 121 -1.84 1.20 -7.99
N PHE A 122 -1.96 0.29 -8.95
CA PHE A 122 -0.81 -0.42 -9.51
C PHE A 122 0.21 0.52 -10.15
N VAL A 123 -0.22 1.52 -10.91
CA VAL A 123 0.67 2.54 -11.51
C VAL A 123 1.50 3.24 -10.42
N LYS A 124 0.87 3.62 -9.31
CA LYS A 124 1.58 4.22 -8.17
C LYS A 124 2.52 3.22 -7.50
N TYR A 125 2.07 1.97 -7.37
CA TYR A 125 2.86 0.90 -6.75
C TYR A 125 4.13 0.59 -7.56
N GLN A 126 4.05 0.59 -8.89
CA GLN A 126 5.22 0.47 -9.76
C GLN A 126 6.23 1.58 -9.48
N ARG A 127 5.79 2.85 -9.46
CA ARG A 127 6.66 4.00 -9.13
C ARG A 127 7.34 3.84 -7.76
N LEU A 128 6.60 3.31 -6.77
CA LEU A 128 7.15 3.05 -5.43
C LEU A 128 8.25 1.97 -5.48
N ILE A 129 7.99 0.85 -6.14
CA ILE A 129 8.96 -0.23 -6.30
C ILE A 129 10.20 0.26 -7.05
N ASP A 130 10.01 0.95 -8.18
CA ASP A 130 11.10 1.47 -9.01
C ASP A 130 11.97 2.46 -8.24
N LYS A 131 11.35 3.32 -7.42
CA LYS A 131 12.08 4.26 -6.58
C LYS A 131 12.93 3.53 -5.53
N ILE A 132 12.40 2.48 -4.89
CA ILE A 132 13.18 1.66 -3.93
C ILE A 132 14.36 1.00 -4.67
N TRP A 133 14.08 0.38 -5.79
CA TRP A 133 15.10 -0.36 -6.55
C TRP A 133 16.22 0.54 -7.06
N SER A 134 15.88 1.68 -7.63
CA SER A 134 16.87 2.57 -8.25
C SER A 134 17.76 3.32 -7.24
N HIS A 135 17.30 3.49 -6.00
CA HIS A 135 18.01 4.28 -4.97
C HIS A 135 18.67 3.44 -3.89
N ALA A 136 18.40 2.15 -3.82
CA ALA A 136 18.87 1.29 -2.74
C ALA A 136 19.30 -0.09 -3.26
N ALA A 137 20.27 -0.12 -4.18
CA ALA A 137 20.77 -1.35 -4.82
C ALA A 137 21.20 -2.45 -3.82
N ASP A 138 21.70 -2.05 -2.65
CA ASP A 138 22.13 -2.97 -1.59
C ASP A 138 20.99 -3.38 -0.64
N THR A 139 19.80 -2.76 -0.75
CA THR A 139 18.64 -3.05 0.10
C THR A 139 17.77 -4.14 -0.52
N LYS A 140 17.62 -5.27 0.17
CA LYS A 140 16.69 -6.31 -0.30
C LYS A 140 15.25 -5.85 -0.19
N LEU A 141 14.48 -5.95 -1.28
CA LEU A 141 13.07 -5.62 -1.30
C LEU A 141 12.20 -6.89 -1.26
N TYR A 142 11.30 -6.94 -0.29
CA TYR A 142 10.25 -7.94 -0.16
C TYR A 142 8.90 -7.24 -0.31
N VAL A 143 8.16 -7.57 -1.34
CA VAL A 143 6.82 -7.03 -1.58
C VAL A 143 5.79 -8.08 -1.15
N GLN A 144 4.84 -7.68 -0.34
CA GLN A 144 3.79 -8.55 0.16
C GLN A 144 2.50 -8.33 -0.62
N SER A 145 1.69 -9.39 -0.78
CA SER A 145 0.30 -9.21 -1.20
C SER A 145 -0.43 -8.33 -0.18
N LEU A 146 -1.42 -7.57 -0.61
CA LEU A 146 -2.48 -7.11 0.29
C LEU A 146 -3.15 -8.32 0.93
N LEU A 147 -3.63 -8.13 2.16
CA LEU A 147 -4.49 -9.10 2.82
C LEU A 147 -5.93 -8.97 2.31
N PRO A 148 -6.72 -10.05 2.39
CA PRO A 148 -8.16 -9.94 2.20
C PRO A 148 -8.78 -9.12 3.33
N PHE A 149 -10.04 -8.72 3.13
CA PHE A 149 -10.89 -8.18 4.19
C PHE A 149 -12.21 -8.95 4.22
N ASN A 150 -13.03 -8.74 5.26
CA ASN A 150 -14.32 -9.41 5.40
C ASN A 150 -15.44 -8.37 5.50
N GLU A 151 -16.25 -8.31 4.46
CA GLU A 151 -17.34 -7.34 4.32
C GLU A 151 -18.50 -7.63 5.29
N SER A 152 -18.65 -8.88 5.76
CA SER A 152 -19.74 -9.28 6.65
C SER A 152 -19.72 -8.58 8.01
N PHE A 153 -18.54 -8.06 8.43
CA PHE A 153 -18.41 -7.23 9.63
C PHE A 153 -19.08 -5.85 9.48
N GLY A 154 -19.37 -5.40 8.25
CA GLY A 154 -20.10 -4.15 7.98
C GLY A 154 -19.41 -2.86 8.40
N ARG A 155 -18.18 -2.94 8.94
CA ARG A 155 -17.46 -1.79 9.50
C ARG A 155 -16.78 -0.92 8.43
N TRP A 156 -16.21 -1.55 7.40
CA TRP A 156 -15.40 -0.89 6.37
C TRP A 156 -16.20 -0.66 5.09
N LYS A 157 -17.21 0.21 5.16
CA LYS A 157 -18.14 0.48 4.04
C LYS A 157 -17.44 0.95 2.77
N THR A 158 -16.33 1.67 2.90
CA THR A 158 -15.52 2.14 1.77
C THR A 158 -14.80 1.01 1.01
N LEU A 159 -14.73 -0.19 1.59
CA LEU A 159 -14.17 -1.39 0.96
C LEU A 159 -15.25 -2.34 0.41
N GLN A 160 -16.53 -2.03 0.64
CA GLN A 160 -17.62 -2.90 0.19
C GLN A 160 -17.59 -3.09 -1.34
N GLY A 161 -17.65 -4.34 -1.79
CA GLY A 161 -17.59 -4.71 -3.20
C GLY A 161 -16.19 -4.62 -3.84
N LYS A 162 -15.13 -4.41 -3.06
CA LYS A 162 -13.76 -4.21 -3.58
C LYS A 162 -12.83 -5.43 -3.43
N SER A 163 -13.35 -6.58 -3.01
CA SER A 163 -12.54 -7.81 -2.87
C SER A 163 -11.83 -8.19 -4.18
N GLU A 164 -12.49 -8.05 -5.33
CA GLU A 164 -11.89 -8.33 -6.64
C GLU A 164 -10.80 -7.31 -7.03
N GLU A 165 -10.90 -6.07 -6.58
CA GLU A 165 -9.84 -5.07 -6.77
C GLU A 165 -8.57 -5.47 -6.01
N VAL A 166 -8.69 -6.04 -4.79
CA VAL A 166 -7.54 -6.57 -4.04
C VAL A 166 -6.90 -7.75 -4.78
N VAL A 167 -7.69 -8.68 -5.29
CA VAL A 167 -7.20 -9.83 -6.07
C VAL A 167 -6.46 -9.35 -7.32
N THR A 168 -7.07 -8.41 -8.04
CA THR A 168 -6.50 -7.84 -9.28
C THR A 168 -5.20 -7.11 -9.00
N LEU A 169 -5.15 -6.27 -7.97
CA LEU A 169 -3.94 -5.55 -7.58
C LEU A 169 -2.82 -6.52 -7.17
N ASN A 170 -3.14 -7.52 -6.34
CA ASN A 170 -2.19 -8.55 -5.93
C ASN A 170 -1.59 -9.30 -7.12
N LYS A 171 -2.42 -9.66 -8.10
CA LYS A 171 -1.96 -10.31 -9.35
C LYS A 171 -1.01 -9.42 -10.14
N LYS A 172 -1.35 -8.14 -10.31
CA LYS A 172 -0.50 -7.17 -11.04
C LYS A 172 0.84 -6.95 -10.35
N VAL A 173 0.82 -6.71 -9.04
CA VAL A 173 2.03 -6.50 -8.23
C VAL A 173 2.91 -7.76 -8.24
N ARG A 174 2.32 -8.94 -8.09
CA ARG A 174 3.03 -10.21 -8.18
C ARG A 174 3.75 -10.36 -9.53
N ASN A 175 3.02 -10.20 -10.64
CA ASN A 175 3.58 -10.32 -11.98
C ASN A 175 4.73 -9.33 -12.21
N TYR A 176 4.59 -8.11 -11.68
CA TYR A 176 5.63 -7.10 -11.75
C TYR A 176 6.88 -7.51 -10.97
N CYS A 177 6.70 -8.02 -9.76
CA CYS A 177 7.80 -8.51 -8.93
C CYS A 177 8.52 -9.69 -9.59
N GLU A 178 7.77 -10.67 -10.11
CA GLU A 178 8.34 -11.83 -10.80
C GLU A 178 9.15 -11.41 -12.04
N LYS A 179 8.62 -10.50 -12.85
CA LYS A 179 9.31 -9.96 -14.03
C LYS A 179 10.63 -9.26 -13.68
N ASN A 180 10.69 -8.60 -12.52
CA ASN A 180 11.83 -7.81 -12.09
C ASN A 180 12.70 -8.52 -11.03
N HIS A 181 12.52 -9.83 -10.82
CA HIS A 181 13.26 -10.65 -9.84
C HIS A 181 13.20 -10.12 -8.40
N ILE A 182 12.07 -9.47 -8.03
CA ILE A 182 11.79 -8.99 -6.68
C ILE A 182 11.08 -10.08 -5.90
N THR A 183 11.48 -10.31 -4.65
CA THR A 183 10.82 -11.31 -3.82
C THR A 183 9.38 -10.89 -3.49
N TYR A 184 8.40 -11.66 -3.95
CA TYR A 184 7.00 -11.48 -3.62
C TYR A 184 6.56 -12.51 -2.57
N ILE A 185 5.91 -12.02 -1.49
CA ILE A 185 5.38 -12.84 -0.41
C ILE A 185 3.86 -12.90 -0.55
N ASN A 186 3.33 -14.00 -1.04
CA ASN A 186 1.89 -14.20 -1.10
C ASN A 186 1.36 -14.57 0.29
N LEU A 187 0.71 -13.62 0.95
CA LEU A 187 0.00 -13.82 2.21
C LEU A 187 -1.49 -14.12 1.99
N TYR A 188 -2.06 -13.58 0.92
CA TYR A 188 -3.51 -13.56 0.68
C TYR A 188 -4.17 -14.92 0.87
N ASN A 189 -3.62 -15.96 0.23
CA ASN A 189 -4.20 -17.29 0.23
C ASN A 189 -4.22 -17.97 1.61
N ASP A 190 -3.33 -17.55 2.53
CA ASP A 190 -3.30 -18.08 3.89
C ASP A 190 -4.35 -17.45 4.79
N PHE A 191 -4.92 -16.32 4.37
CA PHE A 191 -5.84 -15.53 5.18
C PHE A 191 -7.31 -15.69 4.79
N ILE A 192 -7.61 -16.20 3.61
CA ILE A 192 -9.00 -16.40 3.14
C ILE A 192 -9.60 -17.73 3.64
N TYR A 193 -10.92 -17.80 3.68
CA TYR A 193 -11.62 -19.08 3.65
C TYR A 193 -11.40 -19.75 2.29
N HIS A 194 -11.22 -21.06 2.28
CA HIS A 194 -10.98 -21.79 1.03
C HIS A 194 -12.13 -21.56 0.02
N GLY A 195 -11.76 -21.20 -1.20
CA GLY A 195 -12.72 -20.96 -2.27
C GLY A 195 -13.44 -19.59 -2.23
N THR A 196 -13.01 -18.68 -1.35
CA THR A 196 -13.56 -17.33 -1.23
C THR A 196 -12.47 -16.26 -1.33
N ASN A 197 -12.89 -14.99 -1.30
CA ASN A 197 -12.01 -13.82 -1.14
C ASN A 197 -12.14 -13.18 0.25
N GLU A 198 -12.78 -13.87 1.20
CA GLU A 198 -13.07 -13.33 2.53
C GLU A 198 -11.97 -13.66 3.54
N LEU A 199 -11.57 -12.64 4.30
CA LEU A 199 -10.69 -12.81 5.46
C LEU A 199 -11.36 -13.68 6.53
N ARG A 200 -10.66 -14.71 6.99
CA ARG A 200 -11.17 -15.59 8.06
C ARG A 200 -11.41 -14.81 9.36
N ASP A 201 -12.59 -14.97 9.95
CA ASP A 201 -13.02 -14.27 11.18
C ASP A 201 -12.01 -14.39 12.32
N SER A 202 -11.43 -15.58 12.52
CA SER A 202 -10.44 -15.80 13.57
C SER A 202 -9.15 -14.98 13.40
N LEU A 203 -8.87 -14.48 12.19
CA LEU A 203 -7.68 -13.71 11.86
C LEU A 203 -7.86 -12.21 11.92
N THR A 204 -9.09 -11.74 12.15
CA THR A 204 -9.43 -10.30 12.18
C THR A 204 -10.12 -9.90 13.46
N LEU A 205 -10.10 -8.60 13.77
CA LEU A 205 -10.82 -7.97 14.88
C LEU A 205 -12.09 -7.24 14.40
N ASP A 206 -12.08 -6.78 13.14
CA ASP A 206 -13.09 -5.85 12.62
C ASP A 206 -13.37 -6.01 11.11
N GLY A 207 -12.91 -7.13 10.54
CA GLY A 207 -13.01 -7.41 9.13
C GLY A 207 -11.83 -6.91 8.28
N LEU A 208 -10.92 -6.10 8.83
CA LEU A 208 -9.71 -5.58 8.15
C LEU A 208 -8.45 -5.76 8.99
N HIS A 209 -8.46 -5.25 10.22
CA HIS A 209 -7.30 -5.31 11.10
C HIS A 209 -7.16 -6.67 11.76
N LEU A 210 -5.92 -7.11 11.94
CA LEU A 210 -5.63 -8.48 12.33
C LEU A 210 -5.81 -8.71 13.84
N SER A 211 -6.31 -9.90 14.14
CA SER A 211 -6.29 -10.48 15.49
C SER A 211 -4.84 -10.91 15.87
N PRO A 212 -4.59 -11.22 17.16
CA PRO A 212 -3.30 -11.81 17.56
C PRO A 212 -2.94 -13.06 16.78
N LEU A 213 -3.94 -13.89 16.39
CA LEU A 213 -3.73 -15.07 15.55
C LEU A 213 -3.35 -14.69 14.12
N GLY A 214 -3.97 -13.66 13.54
CA GLY A 214 -3.62 -13.13 12.23
C GLY A 214 -2.17 -12.64 12.19
N TYR A 215 -1.73 -11.89 13.21
CA TYR A 215 -0.33 -11.48 13.30
C TYR A 215 0.64 -12.66 13.48
N LYS A 216 0.25 -13.70 14.21
CA LYS A 216 1.07 -14.93 14.35
C LYS A 216 1.27 -15.61 12.99
N LEU A 217 0.22 -15.73 12.20
CA LEU A 217 0.28 -16.29 10.85
C LEU A 217 1.15 -15.43 9.93
N TRP A 218 0.96 -14.11 9.94
CA TRP A 218 1.77 -13.17 9.15
C TRP A 218 3.25 -13.28 9.49
N CYS A 219 3.59 -13.27 10.78
CA CYS A 219 4.97 -13.43 11.22
C CYS A 219 5.59 -14.77 10.78
N PHE A 220 4.83 -15.85 10.81
CA PHE A 220 5.29 -17.16 10.32
C PHE A 220 5.73 -17.08 8.84
N ARG A 221 4.94 -16.42 8.00
CA ARG A 221 5.23 -16.27 6.57
C ARG A 221 6.43 -15.35 6.34
N ILE A 222 6.51 -14.22 7.05
CA ILE A 222 7.66 -13.32 6.94
C ILE A 222 8.95 -14.01 7.37
N LYS A 223 8.97 -14.67 8.54
CA LYS A 223 10.14 -15.40 9.01
C LYS A 223 10.66 -16.39 7.95
N ARG A 224 9.75 -17.06 7.27
CA ARG A 224 10.10 -18.03 6.23
C ARG A 224 10.73 -17.35 5.01
N ALA A 225 10.21 -16.19 4.60
CA ALA A 225 10.75 -15.42 3.48
C ALA A 225 12.12 -14.79 3.81
N LEU A 226 12.34 -14.42 5.08
CA LEU A 226 13.60 -13.81 5.54
C LEU A 226 14.68 -14.84 5.89
N LYS A 227 14.39 -16.15 5.86
CA LYS A 227 15.42 -17.19 6.03
C LYS A 227 16.42 -17.11 4.88
N GLY A 228 17.69 -16.90 5.20
CA GLY A 228 18.76 -16.80 4.19
C GLY A 228 19.17 -15.35 3.85
N MET A 229 18.69 -14.39 4.63
CA MET A 229 19.22 -13.01 4.61
C MET A 229 20.56 -12.89 5.35
#